data_6409b4f681d8153063694fe00b25ed8e
#
_entry.id   6409b4f681d8153063694fe00b25ed8e
#
_cell.length_a   1.000
_cell.length_b   1.000
_cell.length_c   1.000
_cell.angle_alpha   90.00
_cell.angle_beta   90.00
_cell.angle_gamma   90.00
#
_symmetry.space_group_name_H-M   'P 1'
#
loop_
_entity.id
_entity.type
_entity.pdbx_description
1 polymer ?
#
loop_
_entity_poly.entity_id
_entity_poly.type
_entity_poly.pdbx_seq_one_letter_code
_entity_poly.pdbx_strand_id
1 'polypeptide(L)'
;MAFERVVFVHGGGSFGAAAWPRQHGLSLDYDCLYVRRHGFSATEEPLPTDHGRDQTIIAEALGAGGHLVAHSQGAVPAMMLAVERPDLVRTLTLVEPACLSLTADLPATAAHIARMAPLFADRAAMSDDDFLRAFVRRVSDADARPPATPDARRDAARLRLQSPPWEAPLSIVPGVPTLVLTGGWEPLYEEVAEYLAGTGAVHRITPGGHRPHDTAEGAALIRAFLGAARLDAAA
;
A
#
# COMPACT_ATOMS: atom_id res chain seq x y z
N MET A 1 -0.43 -16.84 -26.35
CA MET A 1 -1.33 -15.90 -25.63
C MET A 1 -0.47 -14.94 -24.84
N ALA A 2 -0.81 -13.65 -24.81
CA ALA A 2 -0.09 -12.69 -23.96
C ALA A 2 -0.42 -12.97 -22.48
N PHE A 3 0.58 -12.81 -21.60
CA PHE A 3 0.35 -12.90 -20.16
C PHE A 3 -0.52 -11.74 -19.68
N GLU A 4 -1.40 -12.01 -18.69
CA GLU A 4 -2.17 -10.97 -18.04
C GLU A 4 -1.26 -10.08 -17.18
N ARG A 5 -1.54 -8.79 -17.19
CA ARG A 5 -0.78 -7.78 -16.46
C ARG A 5 -1.10 -7.86 -14.96
N VAL A 6 -0.04 -7.83 -14.13
CA VAL A 6 -0.14 -7.58 -12.69
C VAL A 6 0.76 -6.41 -12.31
N VAL A 7 0.19 -5.36 -11.73
CA VAL A 7 0.93 -4.17 -11.28
C VAL A 7 1.02 -4.19 -9.76
N PHE A 8 2.24 -4.08 -9.24
CA PHE A 8 2.55 -4.07 -7.81
C PHE A 8 2.91 -2.64 -7.35
N VAL A 9 2.17 -2.12 -6.35
CA VAL A 9 2.31 -0.76 -5.80
C VAL A 9 2.77 -0.84 -4.35
N HIS A 10 3.99 -0.43 -4.09
CA HIS A 10 4.62 -0.50 -2.78
C HIS A 10 4.10 0.55 -1.78
N GLY A 11 4.37 0.33 -0.48
CA GLY A 11 4.07 1.24 0.63
C GLY A 11 5.14 2.33 0.84
N GLY A 12 5.31 2.74 2.10
CA GLY A 12 6.25 3.80 2.49
C GLY A 12 7.70 3.35 2.70
N GLY A 13 7.94 2.05 2.82
CA GLY A 13 9.27 1.47 3.07
C GLY A 13 10.01 1.11 1.77
N SER A 14 10.33 -0.18 1.59
CA SER A 14 10.96 -0.68 0.35
C SER A 14 10.09 -0.39 -0.88
N PHE A 15 10.71 -0.19 -2.04
CA PHE A 15 10.03 0.18 -3.28
C PHE A 15 10.50 -0.65 -4.48
N GLY A 16 9.75 -0.61 -5.58
CA GLY A 16 9.99 -1.42 -6.76
C GLY A 16 9.94 -2.92 -6.43
N ALA A 17 10.73 -3.73 -7.14
CA ALA A 17 10.76 -5.18 -6.96
C ALA A 17 11.21 -5.63 -5.56
N ALA A 18 12.05 -4.84 -4.87
CA ALA A 18 12.51 -5.15 -3.52
C ALA A 18 11.40 -5.13 -2.46
N ALA A 19 10.29 -4.45 -2.75
CA ALA A 19 9.12 -4.45 -1.86
C ALA A 19 8.33 -5.76 -1.91
N TRP A 20 8.58 -6.64 -2.89
CA TRP A 20 7.77 -7.81 -3.22
C TRP A 20 8.59 -9.10 -3.39
N PRO A 21 9.42 -9.50 -2.42
CA PRO A 21 10.41 -10.57 -2.61
C PRO A 21 9.78 -11.95 -2.89
N ARG A 22 8.55 -12.20 -2.41
CA ARG A 22 7.85 -13.47 -2.61
C ARG A 22 7.00 -13.53 -3.88
N GLN A 23 6.76 -12.39 -4.54
CA GLN A 23 5.88 -12.28 -5.70
C GLN A 23 6.62 -12.44 -7.04
N HIS A 24 7.96 -12.45 -7.03
CA HIS A 24 8.75 -12.57 -8.27
C HIS A 24 8.42 -13.83 -9.07
N GLY A 25 8.09 -14.94 -8.40
CA GLY A 25 7.68 -16.18 -9.06
C GLY A 25 6.35 -16.10 -9.84
N LEU A 26 5.55 -15.04 -9.64
CA LEU A 26 4.35 -14.80 -10.45
C LEU A 26 4.69 -14.45 -11.91
N SER A 27 5.90 -13.93 -12.18
CA SER A 27 6.35 -13.62 -13.55
C SER A 27 6.47 -14.83 -14.47
N LEU A 28 6.34 -16.04 -13.94
CA LEU A 28 6.24 -17.27 -14.75
C LEU A 28 4.84 -17.42 -15.41
N ASP A 29 3.81 -16.79 -14.82
CA ASP A 29 2.41 -16.95 -15.22
C ASP A 29 1.77 -15.62 -15.66
N TYR A 30 2.36 -14.47 -15.28
CA TYR A 30 1.83 -13.12 -15.48
C TYR A 30 2.91 -12.15 -15.98
N ASP A 31 2.48 -11.07 -16.64
CA ASP A 31 3.33 -9.93 -16.96
C ASP A 31 3.37 -8.99 -15.74
N CYS A 32 4.37 -9.18 -14.88
CA CYS A 32 4.48 -8.47 -13.58
C CYS A 32 5.28 -7.18 -13.71
N LEU A 33 4.68 -6.06 -13.31
CA LEU A 33 5.35 -4.76 -13.17
C LEU A 33 5.38 -4.32 -11.71
N TYR A 34 6.57 -3.96 -11.24
CA TYR A 34 6.81 -3.44 -9.90
C TYR A 34 7.09 -1.93 -10.01
N VAL A 35 6.03 -1.13 -9.93
CA VAL A 35 6.14 0.32 -10.13
C VAL A 35 6.86 0.99 -8.96
N ARG A 36 7.43 2.15 -9.24
CA ARG A 36 7.91 3.09 -8.23
C ARG A 36 6.93 4.25 -8.16
N ARG A 37 6.44 4.52 -6.97
CA ARG A 37 5.56 5.66 -6.72
C ARG A 37 6.31 6.97 -6.88
N HIS A 38 5.56 8.05 -7.08
CA HIS A 38 6.09 9.41 -7.12
C HIS A 38 6.98 9.71 -5.91
N GLY A 39 8.15 10.33 -6.14
CA GLY A 39 9.12 10.62 -5.08
C GLY A 39 9.98 9.43 -4.59
N PHE A 40 9.79 8.22 -5.14
CA PHE A 40 10.54 7.02 -4.77
C PHE A 40 11.61 6.68 -5.83
N SER A 41 12.53 7.58 -6.08
CA SER A 41 13.73 7.30 -6.90
C SER A 41 14.88 6.80 -6.03
N ALA A 42 15.71 5.91 -6.57
CA ALA A 42 16.92 5.45 -5.88
C ALA A 42 18.04 6.50 -5.87
N THR A 43 18.00 7.45 -6.80
CA THR A 43 19.10 8.39 -7.06
C THR A 43 18.67 9.86 -6.96
N GLU A 44 17.38 10.15 -7.12
CA GLU A 44 16.85 11.51 -7.06
C GLU A 44 16.39 11.86 -5.65
N GLU A 45 16.28 13.15 -5.37
CA GLU A 45 15.74 13.63 -4.10
C GLU A 45 14.28 13.20 -3.92
N PRO A 46 13.90 12.81 -2.70
CA PRO A 46 12.51 12.50 -2.37
C PRO A 46 11.58 13.68 -2.61
N LEU A 47 10.36 13.37 -3.08
CA LEU A 47 9.32 14.36 -3.31
C LEU A 47 8.10 14.10 -2.41
N PRO A 48 7.30 15.14 -2.11
CA PRO A 48 6.04 14.97 -1.39
C PRO A 48 5.09 14.00 -2.11
N THR A 49 4.21 13.36 -1.35
CA THR A 49 3.15 12.51 -1.91
C THR A 49 2.32 13.28 -2.94
N ASP A 50 2.13 12.67 -4.08
CA ASP A 50 1.22 13.12 -5.13
C ASP A 50 0.40 11.91 -5.62
N HIS A 51 -0.82 11.79 -5.10
CA HIS A 51 -1.70 10.66 -5.44
C HIS A 51 -2.11 10.68 -6.92
N GLY A 52 -2.27 11.85 -7.54
CA GLY A 52 -2.61 11.95 -8.97
C GLY A 52 -1.47 11.43 -9.86
N ARG A 53 -0.22 11.76 -9.50
CA ARG A 53 0.95 11.20 -10.19
C ARG A 53 1.08 9.70 -9.96
N ASP A 54 0.83 9.22 -8.75
CA ASP A 54 0.81 7.78 -8.47
C ASP A 54 -0.28 7.07 -9.29
N GLN A 55 -1.50 7.62 -9.39
CA GLN A 55 -2.56 7.07 -10.25
C GLN A 55 -2.14 7.02 -11.73
N THR A 56 -1.49 8.08 -12.24
CA THR A 56 -0.97 8.10 -13.61
C THR A 56 0.05 6.98 -13.84
N ILE A 57 1.03 6.82 -12.92
CA ILE A 57 2.04 5.76 -12.99
C ILE A 57 1.37 4.37 -13.01
N ILE A 58 0.37 4.16 -12.16
CA ILE A 58 -0.33 2.88 -12.06
C ILE A 58 -1.16 2.62 -13.33
N ALA A 59 -1.89 3.62 -13.84
CA ALA A 59 -2.70 3.50 -15.05
C ALA A 59 -1.85 3.20 -16.29
N GLU A 60 -0.71 3.90 -16.46
CA GLU A 60 0.25 3.64 -17.53
C GLU A 60 0.82 2.20 -17.44
N ALA A 61 1.13 1.73 -16.23
CA ALA A 61 1.61 0.38 -16.01
C ALA A 61 0.55 -0.69 -16.31
N LEU A 62 -0.72 -0.44 -16.01
CA LEU A 62 -1.84 -1.32 -16.34
C LEU A 62 -2.09 -1.38 -17.86
N GLY A 63 -1.86 -0.28 -18.59
CA GLY A 63 -2.08 -0.21 -20.03
C GLY A 63 -3.54 -0.52 -20.41
N ALA A 64 -3.78 -1.67 -21.05
CA ALA A 64 -5.12 -2.12 -21.44
C ALA A 64 -5.94 -2.74 -20.28
N GLY A 65 -5.39 -2.74 -19.07
CA GLY A 65 -6.01 -3.30 -17.87
C GLY A 65 -5.31 -4.55 -17.34
N GLY A 66 -5.58 -4.86 -16.08
CA GLY A 66 -4.96 -5.98 -15.38
C GLY A 66 -5.31 -6.06 -13.90
N HIS A 67 -4.52 -6.81 -13.16
CA HIS A 67 -4.64 -6.98 -11.73
C HIS A 67 -3.78 -5.95 -11.00
N LEU A 68 -4.28 -5.43 -9.88
CA LEU A 68 -3.59 -4.43 -9.09
C LEU A 68 -3.35 -4.99 -7.67
N VAL A 69 -2.09 -4.98 -7.22
CA VAL A 69 -1.68 -5.45 -5.90
C VAL A 69 -0.97 -4.29 -5.19
N ALA A 70 -1.51 -3.83 -4.07
CA ALA A 70 -1.01 -2.64 -3.40
C ALA A 70 -0.79 -2.89 -1.90
N HIS A 71 0.28 -2.32 -1.34
CA HIS A 71 0.65 -2.45 0.06
C HIS A 71 0.63 -1.11 0.77
N SER A 72 0.06 -1.10 2.00
CA SER A 72 0.12 0.03 2.93
C SER A 72 -0.35 1.34 2.27
N GLN A 73 0.45 2.39 2.28
CA GLN A 73 0.11 3.68 1.63
C GLN A 73 -0.06 3.58 0.11
N GLY A 74 0.54 2.58 -0.55
CA GLY A 74 0.30 2.32 -1.97
C GLY A 74 -1.15 1.90 -2.28
N ALA A 75 -1.89 1.44 -1.27
CA ALA A 75 -3.31 1.13 -1.39
C ALA A 75 -4.16 2.37 -1.68
N VAL A 76 -3.76 3.56 -1.21
CA VAL A 76 -4.50 4.80 -1.42
C VAL A 76 -4.65 5.13 -2.91
N PRO A 77 -3.57 5.38 -3.68
CA PRO A 77 -3.71 5.67 -5.11
C PRO A 77 -4.25 4.48 -5.91
N ALA A 78 -4.04 3.24 -5.45
CA ALA A 78 -4.60 2.06 -6.08
C ALA A 78 -6.14 2.02 -5.95
N MET A 79 -6.69 2.32 -4.79
CA MET A 79 -8.14 2.44 -4.59
C MET A 79 -8.72 3.62 -5.37
N MET A 80 -8.06 4.79 -5.35
CA MET A 80 -8.50 5.95 -6.12
C MET A 80 -8.63 5.60 -7.60
N LEU A 81 -7.60 4.94 -8.17
CA LEU A 81 -7.64 4.50 -9.57
C LEU A 81 -8.75 3.47 -9.83
N ALA A 82 -8.94 2.49 -8.94
CA ALA A 82 -9.97 1.47 -9.10
C ALA A 82 -11.39 2.04 -9.06
N VAL A 83 -11.61 3.16 -8.35
CA VAL A 83 -12.87 3.90 -8.34
C VAL A 83 -13.04 4.75 -9.61
N GLU A 84 -11.98 5.44 -10.04
CA GLU A 84 -12.01 6.33 -11.19
C GLU A 84 -12.01 5.56 -12.53
N ARG A 85 -11.23 4.48 -12.60
CA ARG A 85 -11.03 3.67 -13.81
C ARG A 85 -11.25 2.17 -13.53
N PRO A 86 -12.47 1.77 -13.14
CA PRO A 86 -12.79 0.35 -12.89
C PRO A 86 -12.62 -0.51 -14.14
N ASP A 87 -12.67 0.09 -15.33
CA ASP A 87 -12.39 -0.55 -16.61
C ASP A 87 -10.95 -1.09 -16.75
N LEU A 88 -10.00 -0.49 -16.04
CA LEU A 88 -8.59 -0.91 -16.04
C LEU A 88 -8.26 -1.96 -14.98
N VAL A 89 -9.08 -2.10 -13.93
CA VAL A 89 -8.75 -2.94 -12.78
C VAL A 89 -9.63 -4.18 -12.73
N ARG A 90 -9.08 -5.33 -13.15
CA ARG A 90 -9.78 -6.63 -13.11
C ARG A 90 -9.98 -7.13 -11.69
N THR A 91 -8.95 -7.04 -10.87
CA THR A 91 -9.01 -7.34 -9.43
C THR A 91 -8.09 -6.41 -8.68
N LEU A 92 -8.45 -6.16 -7.42
CA LEU A 92 -7.67 -5.36 -6.49
C LEU A 92 -7.26 -6.21 -5.28
N THR A 93 -5.96 -6.31 -5.01
CA THR A 93 -5.45 -6.90 -3.78
C THR A 93 -4.84 -5.79 -2.92
N LEU A 94 -5.35 -5.62 -1.72
CA LEU A 94 -4.91 -4.64 -0.75
C LEU A 94 -4.25 -5.36 0.44
N VAL A 95 -2.96 -5.10 0.64
CA VAL A 95 -2.19 -5.70 1.73
C VAL A 95 -1.94 -4.64 2.80
N GLU A 96 -2.44 -4.86 4.02
CA GLU A 96 -2.30 -3.88 5.12
C GLU A 96 -2.65 -2.45 4.65
N PRO A 97 -3.84 -2.22 4.06
CA PRO A 97 -4.14 -0.96 3.39
C PRO A 97 -4.21 0.22 4.35
N ALA A 98 -3.38 1.25 4.13
CA ALA A 98 -3.42 2.49 4.91
C ALA A 98 -4.56 3.42 4.44
N CYS A 99 -5.75 2.88 4.19
CA CYS A 99 -6.93 3.61 3.73
C CYS A 99 -7.71 4.20 4.92
N LEU A 100 -7.00 4.89 5.82
CA LEU A 100 -7.47 5.27 7.14
C LEU A 100 -8.60 6.31 7.14
N SER A 101 -8.78 7.07 6.06
CA SER A 101 -9.90 7.99 5.93
C SER A 101 -11.27 7.30 5.88
N LEU A 102 -11.32 6.02 5.47
CA LEU A 102 -12.56 5.23 5.45
C LEU A 102 -13.05 4.84 6.84
N THR A 103 -12.16 4.78 7.82
CA THR A 103 -12.42 4.29 9.18
C THR A 103 -11.98 5.30 10.24
N ALA A 104 -11.85 6.58 9.86
CA ALA A 104 -11.31 7.63 10.72
C ALA A 104 -12.04 7.76 12.07
N ASP A 105 -13.33 7.44 12.11
CA ASP A 105 -14.18 7.50 13.29
C ASP A 105 -14.22 6.18 14.09
N LEU A 106 -13.59 5.11 13.60
CA LEU A 106 -13.53 3.83 14.31
C LEU A 106 -12.44 3.86 15.39
N PRO A 107 -12.62 3.13 16.50
CA PRO A 107 -11.82 3.31 17.71
C PRO A 107 -10.31 3.21 17.52
N ALA A 108 -9.80 2.18 16.82
CA ALA A 108 -8.37 1.98 16.66
C ALA A 108 -7.78 2.98 15.67
N THR A 109 -8.48 3.26 14.57
CA THR A 109 -8.08 4.26 13.58
C THR A 109 -8.08 5.66 14.19
N ALA A 110 -9.13 6.05 14.93
CA ALA A 110 -9.21 7.35 15.62
C ALA A 110 -8.08 7.52 16.64
N ALA A 111 -7.77 6.47 17.42
CA ALA A 111 -6.68 6.49 18.38
C ALA A 111 -5.32 6.66 17.68
N HIS A 112 -5.11 5.97 16.56
CA HIS A 112 -3.90 6.13 15.75
C HIS A 112 -3.78 7.55 15.20
N ILE A 113 -4.84 8.11 14.64
CA ILE A 113 -4.87 9.48 14.12
C ILE A 113 -4.53 10.47 15.24
N ALA A 114 -5.18 10.36 16.41
CA ALA A 114 -4.92 11.24 17.55
C ALA A 114 -3.45 11.20 17.99
N ARG A 115 -2.81 10.03 17.95
CA ARG A 115 -1.39 9.84 18.29
C ARG A 115 -0.44 10.44 17.25
N MET A 116 -0.79 10.33 15.96
CA MET A 116 0.10 10.67 14.84
C MET A 116 -0.11 12.09 14.30
N ALA A 117 -1.32 12.62 14.33
CA ALA A 117 -1.65 13.93 13.74
C ALA A 117 -0.76 15.09 14.23
N PRO A 118 -0.42 15.21 15.52
CA PRO A 118 0.50 16.28 15.97
C PRO A 118 1.87 16.20 15.31
N LEU A 119 2.42 14.99 15.13
CA LEU A 119 3.71 14.81 14.45
C LEU A 119 3.66 15.27 12.99
N PHE A 120 2.60 14.88 12.29
CA PHE A 120 2.44 15.28 10.88
C PHE A 120 2.14 16.78 10.73
N ALA A 121 1.46 17.41 11.68
CA ALA A 121 1.25 18.86 11.68
C ALA A 121 2.58 19.63 11.80
N ASP A 122 3.49 19.15 12.64
CA ASP A 122 4.78 19.80 12.90
C ASP A 122 5.88 19.43 11.88
N ARG A 123 5.64 18.49 10.96
CA ARG A 123 6.67 17.91 10.07
C ARG A 123 7.47 18.90 9.24
N ALA A 124 6.86 20.03 8.86
CA ALA A 124 7.53 21.06 8.06
C ALA A 124 8.64 21.79 8.83
N ALA A 125 8.52 21.86 10.16
CA ALA A 125 9.51 22.47 11.04
C ALA A 125 10.58 21.48 11.55
N MET A 126 10.46 20.19 11.21
CA MET A 126 11.35 19.14 11.69
C MET A 126 12.43 18.77 10.64
N SER A 127 13.61 18.35 11.13
CA SER A 127 14.56 17.64 10.30
C SER A 127 14.06 16.23 9.96
N ASP A 128 14.59 15.62 8.90
CA ASP A 128 14.25 14.23 8.52
C ASP A 128 14.56 13.24 9.65
N ASP A 129 15.68 13.44 10.35
CA ASP A 129 16.12 12.60 11.46
C ASP A 129 15.22 12.76 12.69
N ASP A 130 14.78 13.97 13.01
CA ASP A 130 13.88 14.23 14.14
C ASP A 130 12.49 13.63 13.88
N PHE A 131 12.01 13.79 12.65
CA PHE A 131 10.74 13.20 12.25
C PHE A 131 10.80 11.67 12.31
N LEU A 132 11.84 11.06 11.74
CA LEU A 132 12.03 9.60 11.78
C LEU A 132 12.03 9.08 13.24
N ARG A 133 12.81 9.70 14.12
CA ARG A 133 12.85 9.30 15.54
C ARG A 133 11.49 9.42 16.22
N ALA A 134 10.80 10.53 16.00
CA ALA A 134 9.49 10.77 16.58
C ALA A 134 8.42 9.80 16.02
N PHE A 135 8.50 9.47 14.72
CA PHE A 135 7.62 8.52 14.06
C PHE A 135 7.80 7.11 14.63
N VAL A 136 9.04 6.60 14.62
CA VAL A 136 9.33 5.23 15.11
C VAL A 136 8.92 5.07 16.56
N ARG A 137 9.19 6.05 17.41
CA ARG A 137 8.78 6.01 18.83
C ARG A 137 7.25 5.93 19.00
N ARG A 138 6.47 6.57 18.09
CA ARG A 138 5.00 6.54 18.17
C ARG A 138 4.39 5.24 17.64
N VAL A 139 5.05 4.58 16.70
CA VAL A 139 4.49 3.35 16.09
C VAL A 139 4.97 2.05 16.72
N SER A 140 6.12 2.06 17.43
CA SER A 140 6.73 0.81 17.94
C SER A 140 7.32 0.91 19.35
N ASP A 141 7.20 2.05 20.03
CA ASP A 141 7.86 2.33 21.33
C ASP A 141 9.38 2.10 21.32
N ALA A 142 10.00 2.10 20.14
CA ALA A 142 11.42 1.88 19.95
C ALA A 142 12.15 3.20 19.63
N ASP A 143 13.47 3.20 19.83
CA ASP A 143 14.32 4.29 19.38
C ASP A 143 14.86 4.02 17.97
N ALA A 144 14.59 4.94 17.05
CA ALA A 144 15.20 4.89 15.73
C ALA A 144 16.69 5.24 15.81
N ARG A 145 17.51 4.46 15.12
CA ARG A 145 18.93 4.79 14.93
C ARG A 145 19.04 5.93 13.91
N PRO A 146 19.99 6.88 14.09
CA PRO A 146 20.26 7.90 13.08
C PRO A 146 20.59 7.25 11.72
N PRO A 147 20.09 7.79 10.60
CA PRO A 147 20.35 7.25 9.28
C PRO A 147 21.82 7.45 8.89
N ALA A 148 22.58 6.35 8.88
CA ALA A 148 24.03 6.37 8.68
C ALA A 148 24.44 6.41 7.19
N THR A 149 23.58 5.97 6.28
CA THR A 149 23.88 5.90 4.84
C THR A 149 23.08 6.94 4.04
N PRO A 150 23.51 7.31 2.82
CA PRO A 150 22.74 8.18 1.94
C PRO A 150 21.32 7.63 1.66
N ASP A 151 21.18 6.32 1.50
CA ASP A 151 19.89 5.69 1.28
C ASP A 151 18.99 5.80 2.50
N ALA A 152 19.51 5.54 3.70
CA ALA A 152 18.74 5.70 4.93
C ALA A 152 18.30 7.15 5.16
N ARG A 153 19.12 8.14 4.76
CA ARG A 153 18.73 9.56 4.82
C ARG A 153 17.61 9.87 3.83
N ARG A 154 17.69 9.34 2.60
CA ARG A 154 16.58 9.48 1.63
C ARG A 154 15.29 8.82 2.13
N ASP A 155 15.38 7.67 2.81
CA ASP A 155 14.21 6.99 3.39
C ASP A 155 13.58 7.81 4.52
N ALA A 156 14.39 8.45 5.37
CA ALA A 156 13.91 9.38 6.40
C ALA A 156 13.21 10.60 5.79
N ALA A 157 13.80 11.19 4.75
CA ALA A 157 13.20 12.31 4.01
C ALA A 157 11.87 11.90 3.34
N ARG A 158 11.82 10.72 2.70
CA ARG A 158 10.57 10.18 2.13
C ARG A 158 9.48 10.03 3.18
N LEU A 159 9.84 9.50 4.34
CA LEU A 159 8.87 9.31 5.42
C LEU A 159 8.25 10.64 5.86
N ARG A 160 9.08 11.68 6.05
CA ARG A 160 8.60 13.02 6.44
C ARG A 160 7.76 13.70 5.37
N LEU A 161 8.05 13.46 4.09
CA LEU A 161 7.36 14.06 2.95
C LEU A 161 6.05 13.35 2.59
N GLN A 162 5.73 12.22 3.21
CA GLN A 162 4.46 11.54 2.95
C GLN A 162 3.28 12.31 3.55
N SER A 163 2.17 12.33 2.81
CA SER A 163 0.90 12.82 3.34
C SER A 163 0.33 11.86 4.38
N PRO A 164 -0.36 12.38 5.41
CA PRO A 164 -1.05 11.52 6.35
C PRO A 164 -2.10 10.68 5.63
N PRO A 165 -2.15 9.35 5.82
CA PRO A 165 -3.07 8.49 5.09
C PRO A 165 -4.55 8.71 5.42
N TRP A 166 -4.85 9.32 6.58
CA TRP A 166 -6.22 9.69 6.95
C TRP A 166 -6.73 10.97 6.26
N GLU A 167 -5.87 11.74 5.62
CA GLU A 167 -6.24 12.91 4.80
C GLU A 167 -6.50 12.55 3.33
N ALA A 168 -6.27 11.29 2.95
CA ALA A 168 -6.52 10.85 1.59
C ALA A 168 -8.03 10.93 1.26
N PRO A 169 -8.42 11.44 0.07
CA PRO A 169 -9.82 11.66 -0.29
C PRO A 169 -10.53 10.36 -0.68
N LEU A 170 -10.50 9.35 0.20
CA LEU A 170 -11.20 8.09 0.01
C LEU A 170 -12.57 8.18 0.69
N SER A 171 -13.63 8.27 -0.11
CA SER A 171 -15.02 8.26 0.38
C SER A 171 -15.86 7.15 -0.25
N ILE A 172 -15.31 6.41 -1.18
CA ILE A 172 -15.96 5.35 -1.94
C ILE A 172 -15.02 4.15 -2.03
N VAL A 173 -15.60 2.94 -2.07
CA VAL A 173 -14.85 1.70 -2.28
C VAL A 173 -14.90 1.31 -3.76
N PRO A 174 -13.88 0.62 -4.29
CA PRO A 174 -13.86 0.16 -5.66
C PRO A 174 -14.97 -0.89 -5.91
N GLY A 175 -15.65 -0.80 -7.05
CA GLY A 175 -16.64 -1.78 -7.51
C GLY A 175 -16.02 -2.98 -8.23
N VAL A 176 -14.80 -3.39 -7.90
CA VAL A 176 -14.08 -4.50 -8.51
C VAL A 176 -13.85 -5.62 -7.50
N PRO A 177 -13.69 -6.89 -7.93
CA PRO A 177 -13.34 -7.98 -7.02
C PRO A 177 -12.10 -7.64 -6.20
N THR A 178 -12.23 -7.64 -4.87
CA THR A 178 -11.18 -7.15 -3.97
C THR A 178 -10.83 -8.20 -2.90
N LEU A 179 -9.51 -8.46 -2.75
CA LEU A 179 -8.93 -9.19 -1.62
C LEU A 179 -8.25 -8.18 -0.67
N VAL A 180 -8.56 -8.26 0.61
CA VAL A 180 -7.82 -7.56 1.68
C VAL A 180 -7.05 -8.58 2.49
N LEU A 181 -5.74 -8.37 2.62
CA LEU A 181 -4.84 -9.25 3.36
C LEU A 181 -4.22 -8.48 4.51
N THR A 182 -4.46 -8.94 5.75
CA THR A 182 -3.89 -8.33 6.96
C THR A 182 -3.02 -9.30 7.74
N GLY A 183 -2.21 -8.76 8.64
CA GLY A 183 -1.27 -9.52 9.48
C GLY A 183 -1.79 -9.85 10.88
N GLY A 184 -2.97 -9.36 11.26
CA GLY A 184 -3.56 -9.59 12.58
C GLY A 184 -2.78 -8.98 13.75
N TRP A 185 -1.99 -7.94 13.52
CA TRP A 185 -1.06 -7.38 14.52
C TRP A 185 -1.44 -5.99 15.02
N GLU A 186 -2.12 -5.19 14.21
CA GLU A 186 -2.50 -3.81 14.52
C GLU A 186 -3.99 -3.61 14.23
N PRO A 187 -4.83 -3.30 15.23
CA PRO A 187 -6.28 -3.24 15.08
C PRO A 187 -6.78 -2.26 14.01
N LEU A 188 -6.06 -1.18 13.73
CA LEU A 188 -6.47 -0.22 12.70
C LEU A 188 -6.56 -0.82 11.28
N TYR A 189 -5.68 -1.78 10.95
CA TYR A 189 -5.75 -2.46 9.65
C TYR A 189 -6.89 -3.46 9.59
N GLU A 190 -7.23 -4.06 10.73
CA GLU A 190 -8.40 -4.92 10.83
C GLU A 190 -9.70 -4.11 10.67
N GLU A 191 -9.80 -2.90 11.28
CA GLU A 191 -10.95 -2.01 11.06
C GLU A 191 -11.13 -1.64 9.59
N VAL A 192 -10.04 -1.30 8.87
CA VAL A 192 -10.09 -1.03 7.43
C VAL A 192 -10.53 -2.27 6.65
N ALA A 193 -9.98 -3.45 7.00
CA ALA A 193 -10.31 -4.69 6.32
C ALA A 193 -11.77 -5.11 6.54
N GLU A 194 -12.28 -4.98 7.76
CA GLU A 194 -13.68 -5.26 8.10
C GLU A 194 -14.63 -4.29 7.38
N TYR A 195 -14.30 -3.00 7.33
CA TYR A 195 -15.06 -2.01 6.58
C TYR A 195 -15.16 -2.41 5.09
N LEU A 196 -14.03 -2.76 4.47
CA LEU A 196 -13.99 -3.18 3.07
C LEU A 196 -14.70 -4.52 2.85
N ALA A 197 -14.60 -5.46 3.80
CA ALA A 197 -15.34 -6.72 3.75
C ALA A 197 -16.87 -6.50 3.82
N GLY A 198 -17.32 -5.54 4.63
CA GLY A 198 -18.71 -5.10 4.67
C GLY A 198 -19.25 -4.55 3.36
N THR A 199 -18.37 -4.15 2.44
CA THR A 199 -18.71 -3.68 1.09
C THR A 199 -18.48 -4.71 -0.02
N GLY A 200 -18.13 -5.96 0.34
CA GLY A 200 -18.00 -7.08 -0.59
C GLY A 200 -16.57 -7.55 -0.87
N ALA A 201 -15.56 -6.99 -0.24
CA ALA A 201 -14.20 -7.51 -0.34
C ALA A 201 -14.04 -8.82 0.44
N VAL A 202 -13.13 -9.68 -0.01
CA VAL A 202 -12.72 -10.89 0.71
C VAL A 202 -11.60 -10.54 1.67
N HIS A 203 -11.81 -10.66 2.98
CA HIS A 203 -10.76 -10.46 3.97
C HIS A 203 -10.08 -11.77 4.36
N ARG A 204 -8.75 -11.77 4.47
CA ARG A 204 -7.93 -12.88 4.97
C ARG A 204 -6.84 -12.34 5.90
N ILE A 205 -6.61 -13.05 6.99
CA ILE A 205 -5.54 -12.76 7.95
C ILE A 205 -4.46 -13.84 7.80
N THR A 206 -3.19 -13.42 7.73
CA THR A 206 -2.05 -14.34 7.75
C THR A 206 -0.94 -13.80 8.66
N PRO A 207 -0.02 -14.63 9.12
CA PRO A 207 1.16 -14.14 9.85
C PRO A 207 1.97 -13.14 9.02
N GLY A 208 2.83 -12.35 9.67
CA GLY A 208 3.79 -11.47 9.00
C GLY A 208 3.67 -9.99 9.36
N GLY A 209 2.79 -9.64 10.30
CA GLY A 209 2.60 -8.26 10.77
C GLY A 209 2.28 -7.33 9.58
N HIS A 210 2.99 -6.21 9.48
CA HIS A 210 2.76 -5.25 8.37
C HIS A 210 3.14 -5.77 6.97
N ARG A 211 3.74 -6.97 6.87
CA ARG A 211 4.17 -7.56 5.59
C ARG A 211 3.66 -9.00 5.39
N PRO A 212 2.35 -9.27 5.51
CA PRO A 212 1.81 -10.61 5.37
C PRO A 212 2.08 -11.21 3.97
N HIS A 213 2.23 -10.39 2.92
CA HIS A 213 2.59 -10.80 1.57
C HIS A 213 4.01 -11.41 1.45
N ASP A 214 4.89 -11.18 2.43
CA ASP A 214 6.23 -11.75 2.48
C ASP A 214 6.27 -13.15 3.11
N THR A 215 5.13 -13.64 3.60
CA THR A 215 4.99 -15.02 4.08
C THR A 215 4.65 -15.97 2.92
N ALA A 216 4.90 -17.26 3.11
CA ALA A 216 4.51 -18.26 2.12
C ALA A 216 2.99 -18.33 1.96
N GLU A 217 2.25 -18.20 3.07
CA GLU A 217 0.79 -18.23 3.10
C GLU A 217 0.20 -17.00 2.38
N GLY A 218 0.66 -15.79 2.71
CA GLY A 218 0.19 -14.57 2.06
C GLY A 218 0.50 -14.53 0.57
N ALA A 219 1.69 -15.00 0.16
CA ALA A 219 2.03 -15.14 -1.26
C ALA A 219 1.12 -16.15 -1.99
N ALA A 220 0.77 -17.26 -1.32
CA ALA A 220 -0.13 -18.27 -1.87
C ALA A 220 -1.57 -17.73 -2.03
N LEU A 221 -2.08 -16.95 -1.06
CA LEU A 221 -3.39 -16.30 -1.14
C LEU A 221 -3.47 -15.31 -2.29
N ILE A 222 -2.45 -14.46 -2.47
CA ILE A 222 -2.38 -13.54 -3.61
C ILE A 222 -2.42 -14.32 -4.93
N ARG A 223 -1.59 -15.36 -5.08
CA ARG A 223 -1.56 -16.20 -6.29
C ARG A 223 -2.91 -16.87 -6.55
N ALA A 224 -3.56 -17.42 -5.53
CA ALA A 224 -4.86 -18.08 -5.66
C ALA A 224 -5.95 -17.09 -6.10
N PHE A 225 -5.98 -15.89 -5.54
CA PHE A 225 -6.94 -14.85 -5.89
C PHE A 225 -6.79 -14.38 -7.35
N LEU A 226 -5.55 -14.14 -7.79
CA LEU A 226 -5.27 -13.81 -9.18
C LEU A 226 -5.68 -14.95 -10.15
N GLY A 227 -5.43 -16.21 -9.74
CA GLY A 227 -5.76 -17.39 -10.54
C GLY A 227 -7.26 -17.64 -10.69
N ALA A 228 -8.05 -17.39 -9.64
CA ALA A 228 -9.52 -17.53 -9.67
C ALA A 228 -10.14 -16.54 -10.68
N ALA A 229 -9.70 -15.29 -10.70
CA ALA A 229 -10.17 -14.28 -11.64
C ALA A 229 -9.89 -14.61 -13.12
N ARG A 230 -8.84 -15.39 -13.39
CA ARG A 230 -8.56 -15.89 -14.78
C ARG A 230 -9.58 -16.93 -15.23
N LEU A 231 -10.04 -17.78 -14.32
CA LEU A 231 -11.02 -18.83 -14.63
C LEU A 231 -12.39 -18.22 -14.93
N ASP A 232 -12.80 -17.22 -14.15
CA ASP A 232 -14.08 -16.51 -14.34
C ASP A 232 -14.12 -15.73 -15.67
N ALA A 233 -12.98 -15.22 -16.14
CA ALA A 233 -12.87 -14.50 -17.42
C ALA A 233 -12.86 -15.43 -18.65
N ALA A 234 -12.62 -16.74 -18.44
CA ALA A 234 -12.56 -17.74 -19.50
C ALA A 234 -13.87 -18.55 -19.65
N ALA A 235 -14.83 -18.39 -18.73
CA ALA A 235 -16.13 -19.05 -18.72
C ALA A 235 -17.21 -18.18 -19.36
#